data_32aebc319cd510710c43ee4758b760e9
#
_entry.id   32aebc319cd510710c43ee4758b760e9
#
_cell.length_a   1.000
_cell.length_b   1.000
_cell.length_c   1.000
_cell.angle_alpha   90.00
_cell.angle_beta   90.00
_cell.angle_gamma   90.00
#
_symmetry.space_group_name_H-M   'P 1'
#
loop_
_entity.id
_entity.type
_entity.pdbx_description
1 polymer ?
#
loop_
_entity_poly.entity_id
_entity_poly.type
_entity_poly.pdbx_seq_one_letter_code
_entity_poly.pdbx_strand_id
1 'polypeptide(L)'
;MKKYRPVGNLFELAMCRICVIGELDKSWSEYCGGMTIEYRSDPSRYPMTILTGQLVDQSALVGVINSLHNLGRPIYSVEYIETD
;
A
#
# COMPACT_ATOMS: atom_id res chain seq x y z
N MET A 1 -13.91 -14.29 6.42
CA MET A 1 -12.51 -14.41 6.89
C MET A 1 -11.61 -14.72 5.71
N LYS A 2 -10.50 -14.06 5.65
CA LYS A 2 -9.56 -14.30 4.58
C LYS A 2 -8.83 -15.61 4.77
N LYS A 3 -8.67 -16.33 3.69
CA LYS A 3 -7.88 -17.54 3.72
C LYS A 3 -6.42 -17.18 3.52
N TYR A 4 -5.57 -17.84 4.27
CA TYR A 4 -4.14 -17.70 4.08
C TYR A 4 -3.70 -18.53 2.88
N ARG A 5 -2.94 -17.92 2.00
CA ARG A 5 -2.46 -18.61 0.80
C ARG A 5 -0.94 -18.67 0.87
N PRO A 6 -0.40 -19.87 1.06
CA PRO A 6 1.05 -20.01 1.27
C PRO A 6 1.87 -20.07 0.00
N VAL A 7 1.30 -19.81 -1.16
CA VAL A 7 2.03 -19.98 -2.40
C VAL A 7 2.26 -18.66 -3.09
N GLY A 8 3.14 -18.68 -4.08
CA GLY A 8 3.63 -17.47 -4.71
C GLY A 8 2.62 -16.71 -5.55
N ASN A 9 1.48 -17.30 -5.85
CA ASN A 9 0.49 -16.59 -6.66
C ASN A 9 -0.44 -15.71 -5.84
N LEU A 10 -0.12 -15.48 -4.57
CA LEU A 10 -0.90 -14.58 -3.73
C LEU A 10 -1.06 -13.22 -4.39
N PHE A 11 0.00 -12.70 -4.97
CA PHE A 11 -0.02 -11.38 -5.56
C PHE A 11 -0.82 -11.30 -6.85
N GLU A 12 -1.11 -12.44 -7.47
CA GLU A 12 -1.97 -12.46 -8.64
C GLU A 12 -3.44 -12.32 -8.27
N LEU A 13 -3.78 -12.67 -7.03
CA LEU A 13 -5.16 -12.75 -6.59
C LEU A 13 -5.52 -11.69 -5.57
N ALA A 14 -4.58 -10.88 -5.17
CA ALA A 14 -4.80 -9.94 -4.09
C ALA A 14 -4.36 -8.54 -4.47
N MET A 15 -5.09 -7.58 -3.95
CA MET A 15 -4.67 -6.19 -3.98
C MET A 15 -3.89 -5.91 -2.72
N CYS A 16 -2.95 -4.99 -2.80
CA CYS A 16 -2.20 -4.55 -1.64
C CYS A 16 -2.66 -3.16 -1.26
N ARG A 17 -2.90 -2.95 0.02
CA ARG A 17 -3.27 -1.63 0.54
C ARG A 17 -2.26 -1.23 1.59
N ILE A 18 -1.64 -0.07 1.39
CA ILE A 18 -0.65 0.46 2.33
C ILE A 18 -1.16 1.78 2.84
N CYS A 19 -1.27 1.91 4.16
CA CYS A 19 -1.68 3.15 4.79
C CYS A 19 -0.47 3.80 5.44
N VAL A 20 -0.25 5.08 5.14
CA VAL A 20 0.84 5.83 5.75
C VAL A 20 0.27 7.07 6.39
N ILE A 21 0.95 7.57 7.41
CA ILE A 21 0.55 8.80 8.11
C ILE A 21 1.12 9.98 7.35
N GLY A 22 0.27 10.98 7.12
CA GLY A 22 0.64 12.15 6.38
C GLY A 22 0.10 12.11 4.96
N GLU A 23 0.35 13.17 4.22
CA GLU A 23 -0.10 13.25 2.83
C GLU A 23 1.08 13.09 1.89
N LEU A 24 0.94 12.18 0.95
CA LEU A 24 1.90 12.02 -0.12
C LEU A 24 1.40 12.74 -1.36
N ASP A 25 2.33 13.33 -2.09
CA ASP A 25 2.00 13.90 -3.40
C ASP A 25 1.55 12.77 -4.32
N LYS A 26 0.54 13.03 -5.13
CA LYS A 26 0.03 12.01 -6.06
C LYS A 26 1.07 11.56 -7.07
N SER A 27 2.10 12.37 -7.31
CA SER A 27 3.18 11.96 -8.19
C SER A 27 3.89 10.70 -7.69
N TRP A 28 3.74 10.37 -6.40
CA TRP A 28 4.33 9.16 -5.84
C TRP A 28 3.71 7.88 -6.39
N SER A 29 2.55 7.99 -7.04
CA SER A 29 1.92 6.83 -7.66
C SER A 29 2.88 6.09 -8.60
N GLU A 30 3.68 6.84 -9.35
CA GLU A 30 4.64 6.21 -10.28
C GLU A 30 5.74 5.46 -9.53
N TYR A 31 6.19 6.03 -8.43
CA TYR A 31 7.26 5.40 -7.65
C TYR A 31 6.75 4.22 -6.84
N CYS A 32 5.46 4.16 -6.64
CA CYS A 32 4.85 3.09 -5.86
C CYS A 32 4.16 2.07 -6.75
N GLY A 33 4.72 1.81 -7.93
CA GLY A 33 4.21 0.76 -8.79
C GLY A 33 2.87 1.08 -9.42
N GLY A 34 2.54 2.36 -9.55
CA GLY A 34 1.27 2.75 -10.15
C GLY A 34 0.08 2.57 -9.25
N MET A 35 0.29 2.48 -7.95
CA MET A 35 -0.82 2.31 -7.01
C MET A 35 -1.68 3.55 -6.97
N THR A 36 -2.98 3.34 -6.74
CA THR A 36 -3.92 4.43 -6.56
C THR A 36 -3.69 5.09 -5.22
N ILE A 37 -3.73 6.42 -5.19
CA ILE A 37 -3.51 7.17 -3.96
C ILE A 37 -4.79 7.85 -3.56
N GLU A 38 -5.22 7.62 -2.32
CA GLU A 38 -6.36 8.29 -1.72
C GLU A 38 -5.93 8.94 -0.43
N TYR A 39 -6.58 10.04 -0.10
CA TYR A 39 -6.31 10.74 1.14
C TYR A 39 -7.49 10.59 2.08
N ARG A 40 -7.19 10.40 3.35
CA ARG A 40 -8.20 10.37 4.39
C ARG A 40 -7.84 11.37 5.46
N SER A 41 -8.81 12.18 5.82
CA SER A 41 -8.63 13.17 6.86
C SER A 41 -9.86 13.13 7.75
N ASP A 42 -9.62 13.07 9.04
CA ASP A 42 -10.68 13.03 10.04
C ASP A 42 -10.25 14.02 11.14
N PRO A 43 -11.15 14.90 11.57
CA PRO A 43 -10.76 15.87 12.61
C PRO A 43 -10.17 15.24 13.87
N SER A 44 -10.53 13.99 14.16
CA SER A 44 -10.04 13.31 15.34
C SER A 44 -8.85 12.40 15.07
N ARG A 45 -8.31 12.41 13.85
CA ARG A 45 -7.22 11.52 13.46
C ARG A 45 -6.18 12.23 12.64
N TYR A 46 -5.04 11.56 12.48
CA TYR A 46 -4.00 12.06 11.60
C TYR A 46 -4.46 12.00 10.15
N PRO A 47 -4.01 12.93 9.33
CA PRO A 47 -4.17 12.75 7.89
C PRO A 47 -3.44 11.49 7.46
N MET A 48 -4.04 10.75 6.54
CA MET A 48 -3.48 9.50 6.07
C MET A 48 -3.55 9.41 4.56
N THR A 49 -2.58 8.74 4.00
CA THR A 49 -2.57 8.42 2.58
C THR A 49 -2.72 6.92 2.43
N ILE A 50 -3.63 6.51 1.58
CA ILE A 50 -3.89 5.10 1.33
C ILE A 50 -3.50 4.77 -0.10
N LEU A 51 -2.55 3.86 -0.24
CA LEU A 51 -2.10 3.40 -1.54
C LEU A 51 -2.68 2.01 -1.79
N THR A 52 -3.36 1.85 -2.90
CA THR A 52 -4.01 0.58 -3.22
C THR A 52 -3.63 0.18 -4.64
N GLY A 53 -3.26 -1.07 -4.83
CA GLY A 53 -2.95 -1.56 -6.14
C GLY A 53 -2.48 -2.99 -6.11
N GLN A 54 -2.37 -3.57 -7.29
CA GLN A 54 -1.87 -4.92 -7.44
C GLN A 54 -0.40 -4.83 -7.84
N LEU A 55 0.46 -5.45 -7.04
CA LEU A 55 1.88 -5.47 -7.31
C LEU A 55 2.25 -6.81 -7.94
N VAL A 56 3.30 -6.79 -8.76
CA VAL A 56 3.63 -7.99 -9.54
C VAL A 56 4.23 -9.08 -8.68
N ASP A 57 4.92 -8.72 -7.60
CA ASP A 57 5.51 -9.72 -6.71
C ASP A 57 5.90 -9.08 -5.39
N GLN A 58 6.43 -9.90 -4.50
CA GLN A 58 6.82 -9.44 -3.18
C GLN A 58 7.95 -8.42 -3.24
N SER A 59 8.84 -8.55 -4.20
CA SER A 59 9.93 -7.59 -4.34
C SER A 59 9.41 -6.20 -4.63
N ALA A 60 8.34 -6.10 -5.42
CA ALA A 60 7.72 -4.82 -5.70
C ALA A 60 7.16 -4.21 -4.42
N LEU A 61 6.55 -5.03 -3.56
CA LEU A 61 6.03 -4.54 -2.29
C LEU A 61 7.15 -4.03 -1.40
N VAL A 62 8.24 -4.78 -1.30
CA VAL A 62 9.39 -4.37 -0.50
C VAL A 62 9.94 -3.05 -1.01
N GLY A 63 9.99 -2.90 -2.35
CA GLY A 63 10.46 -1.65 -2.94
C GLY A 63 9.61 -0.46 -2.56
N VAL A 64 8.29 -0.63 -2.58
CA VAL A 64 7.38 0.44 -2.18
C VAL A 64 7.59 0.79 -0.70
N ILE A 65 7.67 -0.22 0.16
CA ILE A 65 7.85 0.00 1.59
C ILE A 65 9.16 0.74 1.85
N ASN A 66 10.23 0.35 1.17
CA ASN A 66 11.50 1.02 1.33
C ASN A 66 11.44 2.47 0.87
N SER A 67 10.75 2.73 -0.22
CA SER A 67 10.59 4.10 -0.72
C SER A 67 9.87 4.97 0.30
N LEU A 68 8.81 4.44 0.91
CA LEU A 68 8.06 5.17 1.92
C LEU A 68 8.92 5.39 3.17
N HIS A 69 9.67 4.39 3.55
CA HIS A 69 10.56 4.50 4.70
C HIS A 69 11.61 5.59 4.47
N ASN A 70 12.22 5.60 3.28
CA ASN A 70 13.24 6.58 2.96
C ASN A 70 12.68 7.99 2.91
N LEU A 71 11.41 8.13 2.60
CA LEU A 71 10.75 9.41 2.59
C LEU A 71 10.45 9.90 4.00
N GLY A 72 10.53 9.02 4.99
CA GLY A 72 10.27 9.38 6.37
C GLY A 72 8.81 9.32 6.75
N ARG A 73 8.00 8.61 6.00
CA ARG A 73 6.57 8.48 6.31
C ARG A 73 6.34 7.25 7.16
N PRO A 74 5.72 7.40 8.34
CA PRO A 74 5.39 6.23 9.15
C PRO A 74 4.35 5.37 8.43
N ILE A 75 4.62 4.08 8.36
CA ILE A 75 3.69 3.14 7.76
C ILE A 75 2.75 2.67 8.84
N TYR A 76 1.46 2.90 8.63
CA TYR A 76 0.43 2.54 9.60
C TYR A 76 0.01 1.08 9.43
N SER A 77 -0.19 0.64 8.19
CA SER A 77 -0.61 -0.74 7.95
C SER A 77 -0.27 -1.15 6.53
N VAL A 78 -0.11 -2.46 6.37
CA VAL A 78 0.05 -3.09 5.07
C VAL A 78 -0.89 -4.28 5.06
N GLU A 79 -1.76 -4.34 4.06
CA GLU A 79 -2.78 -5.39 3.99
C GLU A 79 -2.84 -5.99 2.60
N TYR A 80 -3.16 -7.27 2.55
CA TYR A 80 -3.56 -7.91 1.30
C TYR A 80 -5.08 -8.03 1.31
N ILE A 81 -5.69 -7.65 0.20
CA ILE A 81 -7.13 -7.74 0.04
C ILE A 81 -7.40 -8.71 -1.10
N GLU A 82 -7.97 -9.85 -0.79
CA GLU A 82 -8.28 -10.83 -1.82
C GLU A 82 -9.41 -10.31 -2.70
N THR A 83 -9.18 -10.42 -4.00
CA THR A 83 -10.20 -10.08 -4.98
C THR A 83 -10.67 -11.36 -5.62
N ASP A 84 -11.92 -11.62 -5.60
CA ASP A 84 -12.48 -12.83 -6.21
C ASP A 84 -12.89 -12.58 -7.64
#